data_6f6a85d134e362fcc8dc2810feb7bb2e
#
_entry.id   6f6a85d134e362fcc8dc2810feb7bb2e
#
_cell.length_a   1.000
_cell.length_b   1.000
_cell.length_c   1.000
_cell.angle_alpha   90.00
_cell.angle_beta   90.00
_cell.angle_gamma   90.00
#
_symmetry.space_group_name_H-M   'P 1'
#
loop_
_entity.id
_entity.type
_entity.pdbx_description
1 polymer ?
#
loop_
_entity_poly.entity_id
_entity_poly.type
_entity_poly.pdbx_seq_one_letter_code
_entity_poly.pdbx_strand_id
1 'polypeptide(L)'
;ISQSTGHTLQTEALAPGSEAPKGAITLGLDPAIGNREGYVLTVKADRVTLNGQTENGVFYGIQTLRKSIPAETKATSILLPAGSIQDEPRFSYRGMHLDVGRHFFPIEFVKKYIDLLALHNMNTFHWHLTEDQGWRIEIKKYPKLTEIGAWRDRTVIGRNTEEYDNTRYGGFYTQEQAKEIVKYAEERYITVIPEVDLPGHMLAALAAYPEMGCTGGPYEVCPRWGVFEDVLCIGNEKSMQFLEDVMAEIIDIFPSKYIHIGGDEAPRTRWKKCPKCQARIRTEKLKADKNHTAEDR
;
A
#
# COMPACT_ATOMS: atom_id res chain seq x y z
N ILE A 1 -17.19 16.48 -7.05
CA ILE A 1 -17.93 17.76 -6.98
C ILE A 1 -19.11 17.62 -6.02
N SER A 2 -19.98 16.64 -6.17
CA SER A 2 -21.16 16.48 -5.28
C SER A 2 -20.81 16.43 -3.79
N GLN A 3 -19.74 15.71 -3.40
CA GLN A 3 -19.27 15.65 -2.00
C GLN A 3 -18.86 17.01 -1.44
N SER A 4 -18.29 17.89 -2.26
CA SER A 4 -17.80 19.20 -1.83
C SER A 4 -18.87 20.31 -1.90
N THR A 5 -19.87 20.14 -2.72
CA THR A 5 -20.82 21.19 -3.07
C THR A 5 -22.28 20.84 -2.81
N GLY A 6 -22.60 19.57 -2.62
CA GLY A 6 -23.96 19.04 -2.59
C GLY A 6 -24.67 19.01 -3.96
N HIS A 7 -24.03 19.50 -5.03
CA HIS A 7 -24.61 19.52 -6.37
C HIS A 7 -24.26 18.24 -7.13
N THR A 8 -25.28 17.56 -7.64
CA THR A 8 -25.10 16.40 -8.53
C THR A 8 -25.00 16.90 -9.98
N LEU A 9 -23.89 16.56 -10.64
CA LEU A 9 -23.72 16.83 -12.07
C LEU A 9 -24.19 15.60 -12.86
N GLN A 10 -25.02 15.81 -13.87
CA GLN A 10 -25.32 14.77 -14.84
C GLN A 10 -24.19 14.66 -15.84
N THR A 11 -23.89 13.44 -16.26
CA THR A 11 -22.85 13.15 -17.26
C THR A 11 -23.49 12.52 -18.48
N GLU A 12 -23.12 13.03 -19.66
CA GLU A 12 -23.55 12.47 -20.95
C GLU A 12 -22.38 12.44 -21.93
N ALA A 13 -22.41 11.51 -22.86
CA ALA A 13 -21.45 11.45 -23.93
C ALA A 13 -21.80 12.46 -25.01
N LEU A 14 -20.85 13.31 -25.41
CA LEU A 14 -21.00 14.19 -26.56
C LEU A 14 -20.77 13.39 -27.85
N ALA A 15 -21.65 13.57 -28.83
CA ALA A 15 -21.40 13.01 -30.16
C ALA A 15 -20.17 13.67 -30.80
N PRO A 16 -19.37 12.94 -31.59
CA PRO A 16 -18.22 13.52 -32.27
C PRO A 16 -18.60 14.74 -33.11
N GLY A 17 -17.88 15.85 -32.91
CA GLY A 17 -18.13 17.11 -33.63
C GLY A 17 -19.28 17.99 -33.09
N SER A 18 -19.96 17.59 -32.02
CA SER A 18 -20.97 18.40 -31.35
C SER A 18 -20.36 19.46 -30.47
N GLU A 19 -20.94 20.64 -30.41
CA GLU A 19 -20.56 21.64 -29.41
C GLU A 19 -21.19 21.34 -28.07
N ALA A 20 -20.39 21.49 -27.01
CA ALA A 20 -20.89 21.36 -25.65
C ALA A 20 -21.84 22.51 -25.30
N PRO A 21 -22.92 22.24 -24.51
CA PRO A 21 -23.82 23.31 -24.09
C PRO A 21 -23.10 24.35 -23.22
N LYS A 22 -23.62 25.56 -23.19
CA LYS A 22 -23.14 26.62 -22.28
C LYS A 22 -23.31 26.18 -20.84
N GLY A 23 -22.30 26.45 -20.00
CA GLY A 23 -22.26 26.04 -18.59
C GLY A 23 -21.80 24.63 -18.37
N ALA A 24 -21.46 23.87 -19.41
CA ALA A 24 -20.96 22.51 -19.27
C ALA A 24 -19.49 22.47 -18.86
N ILE A 25 -19.13 21.38 -18.16
CA ILE A 25 -17.74 20.92 -17.96
C ILE A 25 -17.50 19.82 -18.98
N THR A 26 -16.61 20.07 -19.93
CA THR A 26 -16.23 19.08 -20.95
C THR A 26 -14.94 18.37 -20.59
N LEU A 27 -14.94 17.05 -20.73
CA LEU A 27 -13.77 16.20 -20.55
C LEU A 27 -13.38 15.60 -21.90
N GLY A 28 -12.10 15.67 -22.26
CA GLY A 28 -11.61 15.17 -23.55
C GLY A 28 -10.21 14.64 -23.47
N LEU A 29 -9.78 13.98 -24.55
CA LEU A 29 -8.40 13.54 -24.76
C LEU A 29 -7.76 14.43 -25.82
N ASP A 30 -6.51 14.83 -25.58
CA ASP A 30 -5.67 15.57 -26.52
C ASP A 30 -4.28 14.93 -26.60
N PRO A 31 -4.00 14.16 -27.66
CA PRO A 31 -2.71 13.52 -27.87
C PRO A 31 -1.52 14.48 -27.99
N ALA A 32 -1.77 15.77 -28.23
CA ALA A 32 -0.72 16.79 -28.31
C ALA A 32 -0.13 17.16 -26.95
N ILE A 33 -0.78 16.80 -25.84
CA ILE A 33 -0.24 16.94 -24.49
C ILE A 33 0.93 15.96 -24.33
N GLY A 34 2.11 16.48 -24.02
CA GLY A 34 3.38 15.72 -24.07
C GLY A 34 3.56 14.61 -23.01
N ASN A 35 2.77 14.63 -21.93
CA ASN A 35 2.89 13.69 -20.81
C ASN A 35 1.58 12.92 -20.62
N ARG A 36 1.67 11.59 -20.46
CA ARG A 36 0.49 10.71 -20.30
C ARG A 36 -0.39 11.10 -19.10
N GLU A 37 0.21 11.63 -18.04
CA GLU A 37 -0.48 12.12 -16.85
C GLU A 37 -0.73 13.64 -16.90
N GLY A 38 -0.35 14.29 -18.01
CA GLY A 38 -0.54 15.74 -18.23
C GLY A 38 -1.96 16.11 -18.62
N TYR A 39 -2.36 17.35 -18.30
CA TYR A 39 -3.67 17.89 -18.63
C TYR A 39 -3.62 19.40 -18.86
N VAL A 40 -4.65 19.90 -19.54
CA VAL A 40 -4.96 21.33 -19.69
C VAL A 40 -6.38 21.56 -19.21
N LEU A 41 -6.53 22.38 -18.17
CA LEU A 41 -7.81 22.84 -17.62
C LEU A 41 -8.02 24.30 -17.97
N THR A 42 -9.08 24.62 -18.71
CA THR A 42 -9.42 25.99 -19.10
C THR A 42 -10.80 26.34 -18.57
N VAL A 43 -10.88 27.44 -17.84
CA VAL A 43 -12.11 28.03 -17.31
C VAL A 43 -12.42 29.32 -18.08
N LYS A 44 -13.56 29.37 -18.77
CA LYS A 44 -14.11 30.55 -19.46
C LYS A 44 -15.43 30.93 -18.81
N ALA A 45 -15.94 32.10 -19.17
CA ALA A 45 -17.18 32.61 -18.60
C ALA A 45 -18.41 31.71 -18.84
N ASP A 46 -18.38 30.91 -19.90
CA ASP A 46 -19.51 30.09 -20.36
C ASP A 46 -19.24 28.59 -20.36
N ARG A 47 -18.02 28.13 -20.00
CA ARG A 47 -17.66 26.70 -20.02
C ARG A 47 -16.38 26.40 -19.29
N VAL A 48 -16.22 25.15 -18.87
CA VAL A 48 -14.96 24.58 -18.37
C VAL A 48 -14.55 23.46 -19.33
N THR A 49 -13.30 23.46 -19.79
CA THR A 49 -12.75 22.43 -20.66
C THR A 49 -11.54 21.78 -19.97
N LEU A 50 -11.53 20.47 -19.90
CA LEU A 50 -10.43 19.69 -19.34
C LEU A 50 -10.03 18.62 -20.33
N ASN A 51 -8.81 18.72 -20.84
CA ASN A 51 -8.21 17.72 -21.72
C ASN A 51 -7.00 17.10 -21.06
N GLY A 52 -6.88 15.78 -21.13
CA GLY A 52 -5.68 15.04 -20.75
C GLY A 52 -5.07 14.33 -21.95
N GLN A 53 -3.78 13.97 -21.90
CA GLN A 53 -3.24 13.08 -22.93
C GLN A 53 -3.90 11.70 -22.87
N THR A 54 -4.14 11.23 -21.66
CA THR A 54 -4.89 10.01 -21.36
C THR A 54 -5.98 10.29 -20.32
N GLU A 55 -6.83 9.32 -20.05
CA GLU A 55 -7.85 9.40 -18.98
C GLU A 55 -7.22 9.68 -17.60
N ASN A 56 -5.99 9.22 -17.36
CA ASN A 56 -5.25 9.50 -16.13
C ASN A 56 -4.97 11.02 -15.99
N GLY A 57 -4.52 11.67 -17.07
CA GLY A 57 -4.35 13.13 -17.09
C GLY A 57 -5.67 13.87 -16.82
N VAL A 58 -6.79 13.44 -17.43
CA VAL A 58 -8.12 13.97 -17.15
C VAL A 58 -8.48 13.81 -15.67
N PHE A 59 -8.21 12.64 -15.08
CA PHE A 59 -8.46 12.40 -13.66
C PHE A 59 -7.71 13.39 -12.76
N TYR A 60 -6.43 13.68 -13.04
CA TYR A 60 -5.66 14.65 -12.26
C TYR A 60 -6.16 16.07 -12.45
N GLY A 61 -6.57 16.43 -13.66
CA GLY A 61 -7.22 17.72 -13.91
C GLY A 61 -8.55 17.87 -13.14
N ILE A 62 -9.31 16.78 -12.99
CA ILE A 62 -10.51 16.76 -12.12
C ILE A 62 -10.13 17.02 -10.66
N GLN A 63 -9.02 16.48 -10.16
CA GLN A 63 -8.57 16.76 -8.79
C GLN A 63 -8.18 18.24 -8.62
N THR A 64 -7.56 18.85 -9.63
CA THR A 64 -7.26 20.29 -9.63
C THR A 64 -8.54 21.13 -9.63
N LEU A 65 -9.51 20.78 -10.46
CA LEU A 65 -10.83 21.44 -10.44
C LEU A 65 -11.51 21.29 -9.07
N ARG A 66 -11.47 20.10 -8.47
CA ARG A 66 -12.01 19.86 -7.09
C ARG A 66 -11.35 20.77 -6.06
N LYS A 67 -10.03 20.91 -6.10
CA LYS A 67 -9.26 21.75 -5.15
C LYS A 67 -9.51 23.26 -5.38
N SER A 68 -9.97 23.66 -6.57
CA SER A 68 -10.33 25.04 -6.87
C SER A 68 -11.70 25.44 -6.29
N ILE A 69 -12.49 24.47 -5.83
CA ILE A 69 -13.79 24.71 -5.20
C ILE A 69 -13.58 24.97 -3.71
N PRO A 70 -14.15 26.05 -3.13
CA PRO A 70 -14.07 26.31 -1.71
C PRO A 70 -14.57 25.13 -0.86
N ALA A 71 -13.86 24.81 0.22
CA ALA A 71 -14.09 23.59 1.02
C ALA A 71 -15.47 23.53 1.68
N GLU A 72 -16.05 24.63 2.04
CA GLU A 72 -17.34 24.71 2.73
C GLU A 72 -18.28 25.67 2.01
N THR A 73 -18.73 25.28 0.84
CA THR A 73 -19.70 26.12 0.14
C THR A 73 -21.13 25.59 0.28
N LYS A 74 -22.00 26.41 0.86
CA LYS A 74 -23.47 26.24 0.83
C LYS A 74 -24.10 27.10 -0.27
N ALA A 75 -23.28 27.69 -1.13
CA ALA A 75 -23.72 28.58 -2.18
C ALA A 75 -24.49 27.80 -3.26
N THR A 76 -25.52 28.42 -3.82
CA THR A 76 -26.26 27.87 -4.96
C THR A 76 -25.49 27.94 -6.27
N SER A 77 -24.36 28.67 -6.28
CA SER A 77 -23.44 28.76 -7.43
C SER A 77 -21.99 28.81 -6.93
N ILE A 78 -21.09 28.30 -7.73
CA ILE A 78 -19.65 28.30 -7.45
C ILE A 78 -18.99 29.15 -8.54
N LEU A 79 -18.22 30.16 -8.10
CA LEU A 79 -17.43 30.99 -9.00
C LEU A 79 -16.02 30.38 -9.08
N LEU A 80 -15.59 30.07 -10.28
CA LEU A 80 -14.22 29.65 -10.59
C LEU A 80 -13.53 30.84 -11.32
N PRO A 81 -12.29 31.17 -10.98
CA PRO A 81 -11.54 32.19 -11.70
C PRO A 81 -11.31 31.74 -13.16
N ALA A 82 -11.57 32.65 -14.11
CA ALA A 82 -11.26 32.38 -15.51
C ALA A 82 -9.74 32.30 -15.73
N GLY A 83 -9.31 31.34 -16.52
CA GLY A 83 -7.89 31.13 -16.81
C GLY A 83 -7.60 29.74 -17.38
N SER A 84 -6.35 29.45 -17.61
CA SER A 84 -5.90 28.14 -18.07
C SER A 84 -4.76 27.63 -17.19
N ILE A 85 -4.83 26.34 -16.84
CA ILE A 85 -3.82 25.60 -16.11
C ILE A 85 -3.35 24.48 -17.03
N GLN A 86 -2.06 24.45 -17.32
CA GLN A 86 -1.40 23.31 -17.93
C GLN A 86 -0.45 22.73 -16.89
N ASP A 87 -0.60 21.44 -16.61
CA ASP A 87 0.18 20.79 -15.56
C ASP A 87 0.48 19.34 -15.92
N GLU A 88 1.61 18.86 -15.43
CA GLU A 88 2.06 17.49 -15.57
C GLU A 88 2.94 17.11 -14.37
N PRO A 89 3.01 15.82 -13.99
CA PRO A 89 3.83 15.42 -12.86
C PRO A 89 5.32 15.53 -13.18
N ARG A 90 6.06 16.10 -12.24
CA ARG A 90 7.53 16.19 -12.30
C ARG A 90 8.21 14.84 -12.04
N PHE A 91 7.59 13.98 -11.20
CA PHE A 91 8.10 12.66 -10.83
C PHE A 91 7.10 11.58 -11.25
N SER A 92 7.62 10.51 -11.86
CA SER A 92 6.80 9.37 -12.29
C SER A 92 6.31 8.52 -11.11
N TYR A 93 7.06 8.47 -10.00
CA TYR A 93 6.64 7.80 -8.76
C TYR A 93 6.26 8.84 -7.70
N ARG A 94 5.02 8.76 -7.24
CA ARG A 94 4.46 9.64 -6.21
C ARG A 94 3.64 8.77 -5.27
N GLY A 95 4.26 8.33 -4.19
CA GLY A 95 3.67 7.33 -3.31
C GLY A 95 3.63 7.73 -1.85
N MET A 96 2.75 7.06 -1.12
CA MET A 96 2.70 7.09 0.33
C MET A 96 2.61 5.66 0.86
N HIS A 97 3.14 5.47 2.06
CA HIS A 97 3.20 4.21 2.78
C HIS A 97 2.16 4.20 3.91
N LEU A 98 1.53 3.06 4.14
CA LEU A 98 0.69 2.82 5.32
C LEU A 98 1.08 1.49 5.95
N ASP A 99 1.61 1.54 7.17
CA ASP A 99 1.88 0.39 8.01
C ASP A 99 0.60 -0.03 8.73
N VAL A 100 0.09 -1.19 8.37
CA VAL A 100 -1.08 -1.80 9.01
C VAL A 100 -0.69 -2.99 9.91
N GLY A 101 0.58 -3.37 9.91
CA GLY A 101 1.13 -4.44 10.74
C GLY A 101 1.16 -4.05 12.21
N ARG A 102 1.77 -2.90 12.54
CA ARG A 102 1.84 -2.39 13.92
C ARG A 102 0.45 -2.06 14.46
N HIS A 103 -0.40 -1.41 13.64
CA HIS A 103 -1.81 -1.18 13.96
C HIS A 103 -2.69 -1.48 12.76
N PHE A 104 -3.73 -2.27 12.98
CA PHE A 104 -4.71 -2.61 11.96
C PHE A 104 -5.66 -1.44 11.69
N PHE A 105 -5.90 -1.14 10.42
CA PHE A 105 -6.89 -0.17 9.98
C PHE A 105 -7.99 -0.86 9.17
N PRO A 106 -9.27 -0.57 9.42
CA PRO A 106 -10.37 -1.18 8.67
C PRO A 106 -10.34 -0.73 7.20
N ILE A 107 -11.00 -1.51 6.33
CA ILE A 107 -11.00 -1.30 4.88
C ILE A 107 -11.52 0.08 4.47
N GLU A 108 -12.47 0.63 5.22
CA GLU A 108 -13.01 1.97 4.99
C GLU A 108 -11.97 3.06 5.20
N PHE A 109 -11.08 2.87 6.19
CA PHE A 109 -9.96 3.79 6.40
C PHE A 109 -8.96 3.70 5.25
N VAL A 110 -8.65 2.49 4.78
CA VAL A 110 -7.73 2.29 3.64
C VAL A 110 -8.30 2.95 2.38
N LYS A 111 -9.60 2.81 2.11
CA LYS A 111 -10.28 3.52 1.00
C LYS A 111 -10.18 5.03 1.14
N LYS A 112 -10.43 5.56 2.34
CA LYS A 112 -10.28 7.00 2.61
C LYS A 112 -8.84 7.47 2.39
N TYR A 113 -7.86 6.66 2.79
CA TYR A 113 -6.44 6.95 2.55
C TYR A 113 -6.14 7.03 1.05
N ILE A 114 -6.65 6.07 0.25
CA ILE A 114 -6.53 6.07 -1.21
C ILE A 114 -7.22 7.31 -1.83
N ASP A 115 -8.39 7.72 -1.33
CA ASP A 115 -9.07 8.94 -1.79
C ASP A 115 -8.23 10.21 -1.54
N LEU A 116 -7.51 10.27 -0.41
CA LEU A 116 -6.58 11.37 -0.12
C LEU A 116 -5.35 11.32 -1.03
N LEU A 117 -4.80 10.14 -1.31
CA LEU A 117 -3.72 9.99 -2.29
C LEU A 117 -4.17 10.50 -3.67
N ALA A 118 -5.34 10.10 -4.11
CA ALA A 118 -5.93 10.55 -5.37
C ALA A 118 -6.09 12.08 -5.42
N LEU A 119 -6.62 12.67 -4.34
CA LEU A 119 -6.79 14.13 -4.23
C LEU A 119 -5.46 14.88 -4.38
N HIS A 120 -4.37 14.30 -3.93
CA HIS A 120 -3.02 14.87 -4.01
C HIS A 120 -2.21 14.41 -5.25
N ASN A 121 -2.87 13.81 -6.25
CA ASN A 121 -2.26 13.32 -7.49
C ASN A 121 -1.12 12.32 -7.25
N MET A 122 -1.21 11.53 -6.18
CA MET A 122 -0.34 10.39 -5.95
C MET A 122 -0.77 9.22 -6.84
N ASN A 123 0.18 8.38 -7.25
CA ASN A 123 -0.08 7.25 -8.13
C ASN A 123 0.36 5.91 -7.57
N THR A 124 0.85 5.90 -6.34
CA THR A 124 1.34 4.67 -5.70
C THR A 124 0.93 4.62 -4.23
N PHE A 125 0.39 3.49 -3.83
CA PHE A 125 0.09 3.15 -2.44
C PHE A 125 0.96 1.97 -2.02
N HIS A 126 1.92 2.18 -1.12
CA HIS A 126 2.72 1.15 -0.51
C HIS A 126 2.01 0.63 0.73
N TRP A 127 1.48 -0.59 0.66
CA TRP A 127 0.69 -1.20 1.71
C TRP A 127 1.50 -2.24 2.47
N HIS A 128 1.98 -1.85 3.65
CA HIS A 128 2.82 -2.67 4.51
C HIS A 128 1.95 -3.60 5.37
N LEU A 129 1.89 -4.87 4.98
CA LEU A 129 0.86 -5.82 5.42
C LEU A 129 1.30 -6.72 6.57
N THR A 130 2.60 -6.87 6.82
CA THR A 130 3.10 -7.85 7.80
C THR A 130 4.20 -7.29 8.67
N GLU A 131 4.13 -7.61 9.97
CA GLU A 131 5.07 -7.17 10.98
C GLU A 131 5.13 -8.12 12.17
N ASP A 132 6.09 -7.91 13.08
CA ASP A 132 6.19 -8.62 14.34
C ASP A 132 4.90 -8.53 15.18
N GLN A 133 4.20 -7.38 15.09
CA GLN A 133 3.01 -7.06 15.88
C GLN A 133 1.71 -7.52 15.22
N GLY A 134 1.77 -8.03 13.99
CA GLY A 134 0.61 -8.60 13.33
C GLY A 134 0.79 -8.88 11.84
N TRP A 135 0.29 -10.03 11.45
CA TRP A 135 0.14 -10.44 10.05
C TRP A 135 -1.25 -10.06 9.55
N ARG A 136 -1.38 -9.24 8.49
CA ARG A 136 -2.64 -8.61 8.13
C ARG A 136 -3.27 -9.07 6.82
N ILE A 137 -2.68 -10.01 6.10
CA ILE A 137 -3.21 -10.53 4.84
C ILE A 137 -3.51 -12.03 4.93
N GLU A 138 -4.69 -12.43 4.51
CA GLU A 138 -5.06 -13.84 4.44
C GLU A 138 -4.20 -14.58 3.41
N ILE A 139 -3.61 -15.69 3.85
CA ILE A 139 -2.93 -16.67 2.99
C ILE A 139 -3.65 -18.00 3.19
N LYS A 140 -4.39 -18.44 2.19
CA LYS A 140 -5.29 -19.61 2.30
C LYS A 140 -4.53 -20.89 2.61
N LYS A 141 -3.32 -21.02 2.10
CA LYS A 141 -2.45 -22.16 2.39
C LYS A 141 -1.94 -22.18 3.84
N TYR A 142 -1.89 -21.04 4.50
CA TYR A 142 -1.36 -20.87 5.86
C TYR A 142 -2.37 -20.14 6.77
N PRO A 143 -3.51 -20.77 7.10
CA PRO A 143 -4.61 -20.08 7.82
C PRO A 143 -4.24 -19.56 9.21
N LYS A 144 -3.31 -20.21 9.90
CA LYS A 144 -2.85 -19.73 11.21
C LYS A 144 -2.18 -18.35 11.18
N LEU A 145 -1.75 -17.87 10.01
CA LEU A 145 -1.22 -16.50 9.88
C LEU A 145 -2.27 -15.47 10.28
N THR A 146 -3.55 -15.72 9.99
CA THR A 146 -4.64 -14.82 10.38
C THR A 146 -5.39 -15.28 11.64
N GLU A 147 -5.41 -16.57 11.92
CA GLU A 147 -6.00 -17.10 13.16
C GLU A 147 -5.19 -16.73 14.41
N ILE A 148 -3.86 -16.78 14.32
CA ILE A 148 -2.91 -16.51 15.40
C ILE A 148 -2.12 -15.23 15.10
N GLY A 149 -1.42 -15.18 13.98
CA GLY A 149 -0.48 -14.10 13.64
C GLY A 149 -1.13 -12.70 13.52
N ALA A 150 -2.43 -12.63 13.27
CA ALA A 150 -3.14 -11.35 13.21
C ALA A 150 -3.52 -10.76 14.57
N TRP A 151 -3.24 -11.46 15.68
CA TRP A 151 -3.75 -11.10 17.01
C TRP A 151 -2.65 -11.11 18.05
N ARG A 152 -2.58 -10.05 18.85
CA ARG A 152 -1.73 -9.96 20.05
C ARG A 152 -2.58 -9.78 21.29
N ASP A 153 -2.13 -10.30 22.43
CA ASP A 153 -2.93 -10.32 23.66
C ASP A 153 -2.92 -8.98 24.40
N ARG A 154 -1.94 -8.13 24.10
CA ARG A 154 -1.77 -6.82 24.70
C ARG A 154 -0.99 -5.89 23.79
N THR A 155 -1.02 -4.60 24.04
CA THR A 155 -0.19 -3.59 23.37
C THR A 155 0.52 -2.73 24.39
N VAL A 156 1.79 -2.41 24.14
CA VAL A 156 2.56 -1.50 24.99
C VAL A 156 1.93 -0.11 25.00
N ILE A 157 1.82 0.49 26.17
CA ILE A 157 1.36 1.86 26.37
C ILE A 157 2.54 2.81 26.22
N GLY A 158 2.47 3.70 25.22
CA GLY A 158 3.58 4.59 24.88
C GLY A 158 4.70 3.87 24.11
N ARG A 159 5.91 4.43 24.18
CA ARG A 159 7.06 3.90 23.44
C ARG A 159 7.99 3.13 24.37
N ASN A 160 8.03 1.81 24.20
CA ASN A 160 8.97 0.92 24.92
C ASN A 160 8.93 1.07 26.45
N THR A 161 7.74 1.26 27.02
CA THR A 161 7.51 1.16 28.45
C THR A 161 7.35 -0.31 28.85
N GLU A 162 7.31 -0.59 30.16
CA GLU A 162 6.96 -1.91 30.69
C GLU A 162 5.44 -2.04 30.99
N GLU A 163 4.64 -1.04 30.60
CA GLU A 163 3.21 -1.00 30.80
C GLU A 163 2.46 -1.47 29.55
N TYR A 164 1.41 -2.28 29.75
CA TYR A 164 0.58 -2.84 28.70
C TYR A 164 -0.90 -2.62 28.99
N ASP A 165 -1.69 -2.45 27.92
CA ASP A 165 -3.14 -2.26 28.00
C ASP A 165 -3.91 -3.54 28.34
N ASN A 166 -3.26 -4.71 28.25
CA ASN A 166 -3.84 -6.04 28.47
C ASN A 166 -5.14 -6.30 27.68
N THR A 167 -5.23 -5.67 26.51
CA THR A 167 -6.38 -5.79 25.62
C THR A 167 -5.97 -6.52 24.35
N ARG A 168 -6.69 -7.61 24.04
CA ARG A 168 -6.47 -8.34 22.79
C ARG A 168 -6.76 -7.42 21.60
N TYR A 169 -5.78 -7.31 20.70
CA TYR A 169 -5.83 -6.43 19.56
C TYR A 169 -5.42 -7.14 18.27
N GLY A 170 -6.09 -6.84 17.17
CA GLY A 170 -5.73 -7.38 15.86
C GLY A 170 -6.79 -7.16 14.81
N GLY A 171 -6.61 -7.87 13.71
CA GLY A 171 -7.45 -7.84 12.51
C GLY A 171 -6.62 -8.19 11.29
N PHE A 172 -7.29 -8.52 10.21
CA PHE A 172 -6.66 -8.84 8.94
C PHE A 172 -7.62 -8.54 7.78
N TYR A 173 -7.09 -8.53 6.58
CA TYR A 173 -7.84 -8.42 5.33
C TYR A 173 -7.96 -9.80 4.69
N THR A 174 -9.16 -10.17 4.27
CA THR A 174 -9.35 -11.33 3.39
C THR A 174 -8.75 -11.03 2.01
N GLN A 175 -8.50 -12.07 1.22
CA GLN A 175 -8.01 -11.87 -0.15
C GLN A 175 -9.02 -11.08 -1.00
N GLU A 176 -10.31 -11.31 -0.77
CA GLU A 176 -11.39 -10.59 -1.43
C GLU A 176 -11.36 -9.09 -1.09
N GLN A 177 -11.15 -8.74 0.20
CA GLN A 177 -11.01 -7.35 0.63
C GLN A 177 -9.75 -6.71 0.05
N ALA A 178 -8.64 -7.44 -0.03
CA ALA A 178 -7.42 -6.94 -0.65
C ALA A 178 -7.62 -6.68 -2.16
N LYS A 179 -8.27 -7.60 -2.88
CA LYS A 179 -8.64 -7.40 -4.30
C LYS A 179 -9.62 -6.23 -4.49
N GLU A 180 -10.53 -6.02 -3.55
CA GLU A 180 -11.41 -4.84 -3.55
C GLU A 180 -10.62 -3.54 -3.43
N ILE A 181 -9.62 -3.47 -2.53
CA ILE A 181 -8.73 -2.31 -2.39
C ILE A 181 -7.90 -2.09 -3.66
N VAL A 182 -7.37 -3.13 -4.27
CA VAL A 182 -6.64 -3.04 -5.53
C VAL A 182 -7.51 -2.40 -6.61
N LYS A 183 -8.73 -2.90 -6.80
CA LYS A 183 -9.69 -2.35 -7.77
C LYS A 183 -10.07 -0.91 -7.45
N TYR A 184 -10.32 -0.60 -6.17
CA TYR A 184 -10.66 0.74 -5.72
C TYR A 184 -9.54 1.76 -6.01
N ALA A 185 -8.29 1.35 -5.85
CA ALA A 185 -7.11 2.14 -6.16
C ALA A 185 -6.93 2.31 -7.69
N GLU A 186 -7.12 1.23 -8.46
CA GLU A 186 -7.03 1.23 -9.93
C GLU A 186 -8.01 2.22 -10.56
N GLU A 187 -9.25 2.30 -10.08
CA GLU A 187 -10.26 3.27 -10.50
C GLU A 187 -9.82 4.73 -10.24
N ARG A 188 -8.74 4.94 -9.47
CA ARG A 188 -8.12 6.24 -9.14
C ARG A 188 -6.71 6.39 -9.71
N TYR A 189 -6.33 5.49 -10.62
CA TYR A 189 -4.99 5.44 -11.22
C TYR A 189 -3.86 5.31 -10.19
N ILE A 190 -4.13 4.59 -9.10
CA ILE A 190 -3.16 4.29 -8.05
C ILE A 190 -2.79 2.82 -8.08
N THR A 191 -1.50 2.53 -8.20
CA THR A 191 -0.96 1.17 -8.08
C THR A 191 -0.74 0.83 -6.61
N VAL A 192 -1.25 -0.31 -6.16
CA VAL A 192 -0.98 -0.83 -4.82
C VAL A 192 0.25 -1.73 -4.87
N ILE A 193 1.30 -1.35 -4.16
CA ILE A 193 2.50 -2.18 -3.95
C ILE A 193 2.36 -2.83 -2.57
N PRO A 194 2.13 -4.15 -2.49
CA PRO A 194 2.09 -4.84 -1.20
C PRO A 194 3.48 -5.02 -0.65
N GLU A 195 3.61 -4.99 0.68
CA GLU A 195 4.83 -5.41 1.37
C GLU A 195 4.54 -6.58 2.30
N VAL A 196 5.36 -7.62 2.15
CA VAL A 196 5.52 -8.72 3.10
C VAL A 196 6.96 -8.66 3.57
N ASP A 197 7.18 -8.17 4.78
CA ASP A 197 8.52 -7.97 5.31
C ASP A 197 9.15 -9.31 5.70
N LEU A 198 10.38 -9.50 5.25
CA LEU A 198 11.17 -10.71 5.50
C LEU A 198 12.68 -10.42 5.31
N PRO A 199 13.57 -11.18 5.92
CA PRO A 199 13.36 -12.27 6.87
C PRO A 199 13.25 -11.80 8.33
N GLY A 200 13.45 -10.53 8.60
CA GLY A 200 13.14 -9.83 9.86
C GLY A 200 11.63 -9.58 10.00
N HIS A 201 11.21 -9.00 11.10
CA HIS A 201 9.82 -8.60 11.35
C HIS A 201 8.78 -9.71 11.15
N MET A 202 9.17 -10.96 11.48
CA MET A 202 8.40 -12.17 11.21
C MET A 202 7.82 -12.83 12.47
N LEU A 203 7.88 -12.20 13.66
CA LEU A 203 7.41 -12.81 14.90
C LEU A 203 5.94 -13.23 14.84
N ALA A 204 5.07 -12.45 14.18
CA ALA A 204 3.67 -12.83 14.00
C ALA A 204 3.53 -14.13 13.19
N ALA A 205 4.30 -14.29 12.12
CA ALA A 205 4.34 -15.53 11.34
C ALA A 205 4.98 -16.68 12.12
N LEU A 206 6.05 -16.43 12.88
CA LEU A 206 6.71 -17.42 13.71
C LEU A 206 5.83 -17.87 14.89
N ALA A 207 4.99 -16.99 15.46
CA ALA A 207 4.01 -17.38 16.47
C ALA A 207 2.96 -18.35 15.90
N ALA A 208 2.59 -18.17 14.63
CA ALA A 208 1.67 -19.06 13.92
C ALA A 208 2.32 -20.40 13.49
N TYR A 209 3.59 -20.35 13.07
CA TYR A 209 4.35 -21.48 12.52
C TYR A 209 5.77 -21.50 13.11
N PRO A 210 5.93 -21.90 14.38
CA PRO A 210 7.21 -21.79 15.09
C PRO A 210 8.33 -22.61 14.46
N GLU A 211 8.02 -23.66 13.72
CA GLU A 211 9.00 -24.48 13.01
C GLU A 211 9.75 -23.74 11.90
N MET A 212 9.26 -22.56 11.48
CA MET A 212 9.91 -21.68 10.49
C MET A 212 11.05 -20.84 11.11
N GLY A 213 11.11 -20.75 12.43
CA GLY A 213 12.17 -20.04 13.14
C GLY A 213 13.37 -20.93 13.44
N CYS A 214 14.52 -20.32 13.76
CA CYS A 214 15.76 -21.03 14.04
C CYS A 214 15.71 -21.85 15.33
N THR A 215 14.95 -21.40 16.34
CA THR A 215 14.84 -22.06 17.65
C THR A 215 13.65 -23.01 17.74
N GLY A 216 12.68 -22.91 16.83
CA GLY A 216 11.44 -23.70 16.86
C GLY A 216 10.42 -23.20 17.88
N GLY A 217 10.63 -22.02 18.46
CA GLY A 217 9.72 -21.39 19.41
C GLY A 217 9.91 -21.85 20.87
N PRO A 218 8.93 -21.53 21.76
CA PRO A 218 7.71 -20.79 21.43
C PRO A 218 7.96 -19.30 21.09
N TYR A 219 7.11 -18.72 20.24
CA TYR A 219 7.12 -17.32 19.89
C TYR A 219 5.75 -16.70 20.21
N GLU A 220 5.72 -15.40 20.47
CA GLU A 220 4.47 -14.63 20.61
C GLU A 220 4.36 -13.57 19.53
N VAL A 221 3.14 -13.20 19.16
CA VAL A 221 2.89 -11.99 18.35
C VAL A 221 3.30 -10.79 19.18
N CYS A 222 4.22 -9.99 18.69
CA CYS A 222 4.93 -9.01 19.49
C CYS A 222 3.99 -7.89 19.99
N PRO A 223 3.95 -7.60 21.30
CA PRO A 223 3.10 -6.54 21.84
C PRO A 223 3.78 -5.16 21.88
N ARG A 224 5.03 -5.03 21.45
CA ARG A 224 5.87 -3.82 21.59
C ARG A 224 6.69 -3.53 20.35
N TRP A 225 7.31 -2.36 20.33
CA TRP A 225 8.24 -1.92 19.28
C TRP A 225 9.64 -2.52 19.49
N GLY A 226 10.36 -2.73 18.41
CA GLY A 226 11.76 -3.14 18.50
C GLY A 226 12.26 -3.90 17.27
N VAL A 227 13.56 -4.20 17.33
CA VAL A 227 14.26 -5.12 16.44
C VAL A 227 14.50 -6.41 17.22
N PHE A 228 14.02 -7.53 16.69
CA PHE A 228 14.04 -8.81 17.41
C PHE A 228 15.00 -9.79 16.76
N GLU A 229 15.67 -10.61 17.61
CA GLU A 229 16.64 -11.59 17.13
C GLU A 229 16.00 -12.78 16.39
N ASP A 230 14.73 -13.07 16.69
CA ASP A 230 14.01 -14.19 16.10
C ASP A 230 13.46 -13.80 14.73
N VAL A 231 14.16 -14.24 13.71
CA VAL A 231 13.89 -14.03 12.30
C VAL A 231 13.60 -15.36 11.61
N LEU A 232 13.10 -15.33 10.39
CA LEU A 232 12.86 -16.52 9.60
C LEU A 232 14.15 -17.34 9.43
N CYS A 233 14.04 -18.66 9.57
CA CYS A 233 15.18 -19.56 9.40
C CYS A 233 15.46 -19.85 7.93
N ILE A 234 16.38 -19.11 7.34
CA ILE A 234 16.74 -19.27 5.92
C ILE A 234 17.44 -20.60 5.58
N GLY A 235 17.96 -21.29 6.58
CA GLY A 235 18.52 -22.65 6.44
C GLY A 235 17.49 -23.77 6.45
N ASN A 236 16.21 -23.45 6.64
CA ASN A 236 15.12 -24.42 6.70
C ASN A 236 14.32 -24.44 5.38
N GLU A 237 14.34 -25.57 4.67
CA GLU A 237 13.62 -25.71 3.39
C GLU A 237 12.10 -25.45 3.53
N LYS A 238 11.49 -25.78 4.68
CA LYS A 238 10.10 -25.45 4.94
C LYS A 238 9.85 -23.94 4.95
N SER A 239 10.80 -23.16 5.45
CA SER A 239 10.71 -21.70 5.45
C SER A 239 10.80 -21.13 4.03
N MET A 240 11.63 -21.73 3.18
CA MET A 240 11.74 -21.34 1.78
C MET A 240 10.43 -21.66 1.04
N GLN A 241 9.89 -22.87 1.22
CA GLN A 241 8.59 -23.25 0.64
C GLN A 241 7.45 -22.37 1.13
N PHE A 242 7.46 -22.00 2.42
CA PHE A 242 6.50 -21.06 3.00
C PHE A 242 6.55 -19.71 2.27
N LEU A 243 7.75 -19.16 2.04
CA LEU A 243 7.88 -17.89 1.32
C LEU A 243 7.38 -17.98 -0.12
N GLU A 244 7.73 -19.06 -0.85
CA GLU A 244 7.26 -19.27 -2.22
C GLU A 244 5.74 -19.33 -2.28
N ASP A 245 5.10 -20.04 -1.36
CA ASP A 245 3.65 -20.18 -1.28
C ASP A 245 2.96 -18.86 -0.94
N VAL A 246 3.50 -18.11 0.03
CA VAL A 246 3.00 -16.78 0.40
C VAL A 246 3.09 -15.83 -0.79
N MET A 247 4.26 -15.76 -1.44
CA MET A 247 4.46 -14.88 -2.58
C MET A 247 3.57 -15.24 -3.76
N ALA A 248 3.30 -16.53 -4.00
CA ALA A 248 2.38 -16.97 -5.05
C ALA A 248 0.97 -16.41 -4.83
N GLU A 249 0.44 -16.45 -3.60
CA GLU A 249 -0.87 -15.88 -3.29
C GLU A 249 -0.85 -14.33 -3.34
N ILE A 250 0.23 -13.69 -2.89
CA ILE A 250 0.38 -12.23 -2.99
C ILE A 250 0.39 -11.78 -4.45
N ILE A 251 1.10 -12.48 -5.34
CA ILE A 251 1.13 -12.18 -6.79
C ILE A 251 -0.27 -12.32 -7.42
N ASP A 252 -1.06 -13.29 -6.98
CA ASP A 252 -2.45 -13.47 -7.47
C ASP A 252 -3.38 -12.31 -7.03
N ILE A 253 -3.13 -11.76 -5.84
CA ILE A 253 -3.95 -10.66 -5.29
C ILE A 253 -3.57 -9.32 -5.91
N PHE A 254 -2.28 -9.05 -6.07
CA PHE A 254 -1.75 -7.74 -6.42
C PHE A 254 -1.10 -7.74 -7.82
N PRO A 255 -1.74 -7.13 -8.83
CA PRO A 255 -1.22 -7.07 -10.20
C PRO A 255 -0.08 -6.05 -10.38
N SER A 256 0.50 -5.57 -9.31
CA SER A 256 1.61 -4.63 -9.33
C SER A 256 2.85 -5.25 -9.97
N LYS A 257 3.60 -4.45 -10.74
CA LYS A 257 4.90 -4.83 -11.27
C LYS A 257 5.92 -5.12 -10.16
N TYR A 258 5.75 -4.51 -9.00
CA TYR A 258 6.66 -4.61 -7.86
C TYR A 258 5.93 -5.15 -6.64
N ILE A 259 6.61 -6.01 -5.91
CA ILE A 259 6.26 -6.46 -4.57
C ILE A 259 7.43 -6.07 -3.68
N HIS A 260 7.15 -5.40 -2.56
CA HIS A 260 8.16 -5.04 -1.58
C HIS A 260 8.33 -6.20 -0.60
N ILE A 261 9.56 -6.56 -0.32
CA ILE A 261 9.88 -7.69 0.58
C ILE A 261 10.53 -7.22 1.89
N GLY A 262 10.51 -5.91 2.18
CA GLY A 262 11.18 -5.35 3.34
C GLY A 262 12.69 -5.53 3.26
N GLY A 263 13.20 -6.34 4.16
CA GLY A 263 14.62 -6.72 4.21
C GLY A 263 15.40 -5.94 5.25
N ASP A 264 14.75 -5.05 5.98
CA ASP A 264 15.35 -4.26 7.04
C ASP A 264 15.49 -5.04 8.36
N GLU A 265 16.33 -4.52 9.20
CA GLU A 265 16.49 -4.89 10.61
C GLU A 265 16.51 -6.40 10.91
N ALA A 266 17.10 -7.22 10.03
CA ALA A 266 17.22 -8.66 10.20
C ALA A 266 18.52 -9.06 10.92
N PRO A 267 18.54 -9.25 12.26
CA PRO A 267 19.73 -9.64 12.99
C PRO A 267 20.20 -11.05 12.62
N ARG A 268 21.52 -11.22 12.45
CA ARG A 268 22.13 -12.53 12.11
C ARG A 268 22.41 -13.40 13.34
N THR A 269 22.02 -12.95 14.53
CA THR A 269 22.33 -13.64 15.81
C THR A 269 21.86 -15.08 15.83
N ARG A 270 20.62 -15.34 15.36
CA ARG A 270 20.07 -16.71 15.31
C ARG A 270 20.75 -17.54 14.21
N TRP A 271 20.99 -16.98 13.04
CA TRP A 271 21.61 -17.70 11.92
C TRP A 271 23.02 -18.17 12.24
N LYS A 272 23.82 -17.37 12.95
CA LYS A 272 25.18 -17.74 13.39
C LYS A 272 25.20 -18.99 14.26
N LYS A 273 24.14 -19.23 15.02
CA LYS A 273 24.03 -20.37 15.96
C LYS A 273 23.15 -21.49 15.40
N CYS A 274 22.40 -21.28 14.34
CA CYS A 274 21.46 -22.26 13.80
C CYS A 274 22.17 -23.32 12.94
N PRO A 275 22.11 -24.62 13.30
CA PRO A 275 22.75 -25.67 12.51
C PRO A 275 22.29 -25.75 11.06
N LYS A 276 21.01 -25.47 10.80
CA LYS A 276 20.42 -25.46 9.45
C LYS A 276 20.98 -24.31 8.61
N CYS A 277 21.02 -23.09 9.16
CA CYS A 277 21.60 -21.92 8.46
C CYS A 277 23.10 -22.14 8.20
N GLN A 278 23.85 -22.63 9.17
CA GLN A 278 25.28 -22.95 9.00
C GLN A 278 25.51 -24.08 7.99
N ALA A 279 24.60 -25.07 7.90
CA ALA A 279 24.67 -26.11 6.88
C ALA A 279 24.45 -25.51 5.46
N ARG A 280 23.46 -24.62 5.28
CA ARG A 280 23.22 -23.91 4.00
C ARG A 280 24.43 -23.10 3.57
N ILE A 281 25.00 -22.29 4.46
CA ILE A 281 26.22 -21.52 4.20
C ILE A 281 27.34 -22.42 3.65
N ARG A 282 27.56 -23.62 4.25
CA ARG A 282 28.57 -24.56 3.77
C ARG A 282 28.23 -25.17 2.41
N THR A 283 26.97 -25.57 2.22
CA THR A 283 26.50 -26.18 0.96
C THR A 283 26.60 -25.24 -0.20
N GLU A 284 26.20 -23.98 0.00
CA GLU A 284 26.21 -22.93 -1.03
C GLU A 284 27.57 -22.22 -1.12
N LYS A 285 28.53 -22.62 -0.27
CA LYS A 285 29.90 -22.07 -0.23
C LYS A 285 29.94 -20.55 -0.03
N LEU A 286 29.00 -20.02 0.74
CA LEU A 286 28.97 -18.60 1.07
C LEU A 286 30.16 -18.24 1.95
N LYS A 287 30.84 -17.15 1.60
CA LYS A 287 32.07 -16.73 2.29
C LYS A 287 31.95 -15.27 2.74
N ALA A 288 32.48 -14.98 3.91
CA ALA A 288 32.68 -13.61 4.36
C ALA A 288 33.66 -12.88 3.44
N ASP A 289 33.46 -11.58 3.30
CA ASP A 289 34.42 -10.68 2.68
C ASP A 289 34.73 -9.48 3.62
N LYS A 290 35.34 -8.44 3.07
CA LYS A 290 35.72 -7.24 3.85
C LYS A 290 34.52 -6.53 4.50
N ASN A 291 33.35 -6.61 3.88
CA ASN A 291 32.15 -5.83 4.26
C ASN A 291 30.99 -6.68 4.78
N HIS A 292 31.02 -8.01 4.55
CA HIS A 292 29.91 -8.91 4.81
C HIS A 292 30.40 -10.19 5.51
N THR A 293 29.59 -10.67 6.45
CA THR A 293 29.76 -12.02 7.01
C THR A 293 29.19 -13.07 6.05
N ALA A 294 29.41 -14.35 6.29
CA ALA A 294 28.79 -15.42 5.50
C ALA A 294 27.27 -15.44 5.65
N GLU A 295 26.74 -14.98 6.79
CA GLU A 295 25.31 -14.83 7.07
C GLU A 295 24.67 -13.65 6.34
N ASP A 296 25.45 -12.71 5.84
CA ASP A 296 24.95 -11.58 5.03
C ASP A 296 24.84 -11.93 3.55
N ARG A 297 25.31 -13.10 3.16
CA ARG A 297 25.33 -13.61 1.77
C ARG A 297 24.18 -14.56 1.52
#